data_2e91e7cc73d2e975ce2cd1fbae710de0
#
_entry.id   2e91e7cc73d2e975ce2cd1fbae710de0
#
_cell.length_a   1.000
_cell.length_b   1.000
_cell.length_c   1.000
_cell.angle_alpha   90.00
_cell.angle_beta   90.00
_cell.angle_gamma   90.00
#
_symmetry.space_group_name_H-M   'P 1'
#
loop_
_entity.id
_entity.type
_entity.pdbx_description
1 polymer ?
#
loop_
_entity_poly.entity_id
_entity_poly.type
_entity_poly.pdbx_seq_one_letter_code
_entity_poly.pdbx_strand_id
1 'polypeptide(L)'
;REAIQKSVEKIDEKFIRQSGGRGQYGHVVINVKPTEQGSGYTFVNKIVGGVIPREYIPAVNKGIQEALQNGVLYGYPIPDIEVELVFGSYHDVDSSEIAFKVAGSRAIINACKQANPVLMEPIMKVEATTPDNYMGDVIGDINSRRGKVDTIGQQGSNQHIKAVVPLSEMFGYATDLRSLSQGRANFYMDFS
;
A
#
# COMPACT_ATOMS: atom_id res chain seq x y z
N ARG A 1 -5.55 0.16 0.40
CA ARG A 1 -4.25 -0.52 0.50
C ARG A 1 -3.36 0.14 1.52
N GLU A 2 -2.40 -0.60 2.03
CA GLU A 2 -1.31 -0.06 2.83
C GLU A 2 -0.06 0.09 1.97
N ALA A 3 0.87 0.92 2.42
CA ALA A 3 2.15 1.13 1.76
C ALA A 3 3.23 1.41 2.79
N ILE A 4 4.48 1.11 2.46
CA ILE A 4 5.64 1.53 3.23
C ILE A 4 6.26 2.77 2.59
N GLN A 5 6.89 3.61 3.40
CA GLN A 5 7.42 4.90 2.94
C GLN A 5 8.94 4.95 2.85
N LYS A 6 9.64 4.02 3.48
CA LYS A 6 11.11 4.00 3.47
C LYS A 6 11.66 2.59 3.36
N SER A 7 12.89 2.50 2.90
CA SER A 7 13.65 1.24 2.88
C SER A 7 14.12 0.87 4.28
N VAL A 8 14.13 -0.42 4.57
CA VAL A 8 14.69 -0.98 5.79
C VAL A 8 15.57 -2.16 5.42
N GLU A 9 16.74 -2.22 6.01
CA GLU A 9 17.72 -3.25 5.70
C GLU A 9 18.02 -4.14 6.90
N LYS A 10 18.48 -5.36 6.62
CA LYS A 10 18.98 -6.32 7.60
C LYS A 10 17.95 -6.66 8.69
N ILE A 11 16.74 -6.86 8.30
CA ILE A 11 15.72 -7.38 9.22
C ILE A 11 15.98 -8.86 9.41
N ASP A 12 16.44 -9.19 10.60
CA ASP A 12 16.85 -10.53 11.00
C ASP A 12 15.76 -11.19 11.81
N GLU A 13 15.24 -12.30 11.33
CA GLU A 13 14.15 -13.02 12.00
C GLU A 13 14.47 -14.51 12.11
N LYS A 14 14.46 -15.01 13.34
CA LYS A 14 14.59 -16.42 13.64
C LYS A 14 13.29 -16.95 14.21
N PHE A 15 12.77 -17.98 13.58
CA PHE A 15 11.66 -18.75 14.13
C PHE A 15 12.21 -20.05 14.70
N ILE A 16 12.21 -20.14 16.02
CA ILE A 16 12.72 -21.31 16.75
C ILE A 16 11.61 -21.79 17.66
N ARG A 17 11.25 -23.06 17.55
CA ARG A 17 10.28 -23.69 18.42
C ARG A 17 10.76 -25.07 18.81
N GLN A 18 10.86 -25.33 20.10
CA GLN A 18 11.17 -26.65 20.66
C GLN A 18 10.07 -27.02 21.63
N SER A 19 9.30 -28.04 21.33
CA SER A 19 8.28 -28.56 22.21
C SER A 19 8.18 -30.06 22.03
N GLY A 20 8.64 -30.83 23.01
CA GLY A 20 8.40 -32.25 23.18
C GLY A 20 8.49 -33.14 21.93
N GLY A 21 9.55 -33.03 21.13
CA GLY A 21 9.70 -33.76 19.88
C GLY A 21 10.61 -33.04 18.91
N ARG A 22 10.34 -33.15 17.61
CA ARG A 22 11.09 -32.45 16.57
C ARG A 22 10.86 -30.93 16.68
N GLY A 23 11.92 -30.16 16.83
CA GLY A 23 11.86 -28.71 16.86
C GLY A 23 11.56 -28.09 15.50
N GLN A 24 11.47 -26.76 15.49
CA GLN A 24 11.36 -25.97 14.27
C GLN A 24 12.43 -24.89 14.26
N TYR A 25 13.04 -24.68 13.10
CA TYR A 25 14.06 -23.64 12.91
C TYR A 25 13.97 -23.05 11.52
N GLY A 26 13.77 -21.75 11.44
CA GLY A 26 13.87 -20.98 10.21
C GLY A 26 14.51 -19.63 10.53
N HIS A 27 15.50 -19.23 9.73
CA HIS A 27 16.21 -17.97 9.92
C HIS A 27 16.37 -17.25 8.59
N VAL A 28 15.89 -16.04 8.52
CA VAL A 28 15.98 -15.21 7.31
C VAL A 28 16.43 -13.80 7.68
N VAL A 29 17.15 -13.18 6.77
CA VAL A 29 17.49 -11.74 6.84
C VAL A 29 17.05 -11.12 5.53
N ILE A 30 16.24 -10.09 5.60
CA ILE A 30 15.65 -9.44 4.44
C ILE A 30 15.90 -7.93 4.42
N ASN A 31 15.94 -7.39 3.22
CA ASN A 31 15.83 -5.96 2.97
C ASN A 31 14.50 -5.69 2.29
N VAL A 32 13.87 -4.56 2.58
CA VAL A 32 12.65 -4.13 1.92
C VAL A 32 12.79 -2.70 1.43
N LYS A 33 12.13 -2.40 0.31
CA LYS A 33 12.01 -1.03 -0.17
C LYS A 33 10.66 -0.81 -0.83
N PRO A 34 10.08 0.40 -0.70
CA PRO A 34 8.90 0.74 -1.44
C PRO A 34 9.22 0.82 -2.94
N THR A 35 8.24 0.47 -3.76
CA THR A 35 8.30 0.62 -5.21
C THR A 35 7.24 1.59 -5.67
N GLU A 36 7.33 2.01 -6.93
CA GLU A 36 6.35 2.92 -7.50
C GLU A 36 4.96 2.30 -7.48
N GLN A 37 3.96 3.15 -7.34
CA GLN A 37 2.57 2.75 -7.34
C GLN A 37 2.21 1.95 -8.59
N GLY A 38 1.65 0.75 -8.39
CA GLY A 38 1.25 -0.13 -9.48
C GLY A 38 2.33 -1.05 -10.00
N SER A 39 3.57 -0.96 -9.51
CA SER A 39 4.66 -1.84 -9.95
C SER A 39 4.58 -3.24 -9.36
N GLY A 40 3.83 -3.41 -8.27
CA GLY A 40 3.58 -4.72 -7.68
C GLY A 40 4.71 -5.23 -6.80
N TYR A 41 4.62 -6.52 -6.49
CA TYR A 41 5.55 -7.23 -5.62
C TYR A 41 6.72 -7.81 -6.41
N THR A 42 7.93 -7.61 -5.88
CA THR A 42 9.15 -8.23 -6.43
C THR A 42 9.90 -8.93 -5.30
N PHE A 43 10.27 -10.18 -5.53
CA PHE A 43 11.12 -10.95 -4.63
C PHE A 43 12.46 -11.21 -5.30
N VAL A 44 13.55 -10.84 -4.62
CA VAL A 44 14.91 -11.03 -5.11
C VAL A 44 15.65 -11.98 -4.18
N ASN A 45 16.09 -13.12 -4.70
CA ASN A 45 16.89 -14.06 -3.97
C ASN A 45 18.37 -13.69 -4.12
N LYS A 46 18.99 -13.23 -3.04
CA LYS A 46 20.42 -12.91 -2.97
C LYS A 46 21.21 -13.89 -2.10
N ILE A 47 20.65 -15.05 -1.82
CA ILE A 47 21.32 -16.08 -1.03
C ILE A 47 22.55 -16.62 -1.79
N VAL A 48 23.65 -16.67 -1.09
CA VAL A 48 24.91 -17.24 -1.60
C VAL A 48 25.40 -18.33 -0.66
N GLY A 49 26.16 -19.29 -1.19
CA GLY A 49 26.80 -20.32 -0.39
C GLY A 49 25.87 -21.33 0.27
N GLY A 50 24.61 -21.40 -0.16
CA GLY A 50 23.66 -22.38 0.38
C GLY A 50 23.30 -22.19 1.85
N VAL A 51 23.43 -20.97 2.37
CA VAL A 51 23.09 -20.68 3.79
C VAL A 51 21.62 -20.92 4.12
N ILE A 52 20.76 -20.82 3.10
CA ILE A 52 19.41 -21.36 3.13
C ILE A 52 19.31 -22.36 1.97
N PRO A 53 18.94 -23.62 2.21
CA PRO A 53 18.72 -24.60 1.14
C PRO A 53 17.70 -24.08 0.12
N ARG A 54 17.96 -24.31 -1.15
CA ARG A 54 17.11 -23.82 -2.25
C ARG A 54 15.66 -24.24 -2.11
N GLU A 55 15.40 -25.41 -1.57
CA GLU A 55 14.06 -25.96 -1.36
C GLU A 55 13.20 -25.14 -0.39
N TYR A 56 13.82 -24.34 0.49
CA TYR A 56 13.10 -23.52 1.47
C TYR A 56 12.85 -22.08 0.99
N ILE A 57 13.51 -21.65 -0.06
CA ILE A 57 13.35 -20.25 -0.56
C ILE A 57 11.93 -19.98 -1.07
N PRO A 58 11.27 -20.88 -1.82
CA PRO A 58 9.86 -20.67 -2.18
C PRO A 58 8.92 -20.54 -0.97
N ALA A 59 9.22 -21.26 0.12
CA ALA A 59 8.43 -21.17 1.36
C ALA A 59 8.58 -19.80 2.01
N VAL A 60 9.79 -19.23 2.04
CA VAL A 60 10.04 -17.87 2.52
C VAL A 60 9.22 -16.86 1.71
N ASN A 61 9.30 -16.93 0.39
CA ASN A 61 8.55 -16.04 -0.50
C ASN A 61 7.05 -16.17 -0.30
N LYS A 62 6.53 -17.36 -0.15
CA LYS A 62 5.11 -17.60 0.10
C LYS A 62 4.65 -16.99 1.42
N GLY A 63 5.43 -17.16 2.48
CA GLY A 63 5.15 -16.56 3.79
C GLY A 63 5.12 -15.03 3.73
N ILE A 64 6.06 -14.43 3.00
CA ILE A 64 6.11 -12.99 2.77
C ILE A 64 4.86 -12.51 2.02
N GLN A 65 4.51 -13.17 0.93
CA GLN A 65 3.35 -12.78 0.12
C GLN A 65 2.03 -12.90 0.88
N GLU A 66 1.84 -13.96 1.64
CA GLU A 66 0.63 -14.14 2.47
C GLU A 66 0.51 -13.04 3.54
N ALA A 67 1.62 -12.70 4.18
CA ALA A 67 1.62 -11.62 5.19
C ALA A 67 1.32 -10.25 4.55
N LEU A 68 1.85 -9.97 3.36
CA LEU A 68 1.60 -8.72 2.65
C LEU A 68 0.13 -8.55 2.25
N GLN A 69 -0.62 -9.63 2.03
CA GLN A 69 -2.05 -9.56 1.75
C GLN A 69 -2.88 -9.05 2.94
N ASN A 70 -2.37 -9.24 4.14
CA ASN A 70 -3.05 -8.84 5.39
C ASN A 70 -2.55 -7.50 5.94
N GLY A 71 -1.48 -6.94 5.38
CA GLY A 71 -0.90 -5.68 5.83
C GLY A 71 -0.41 -5.72 7.28
N VAL A 72 -0.09 -4.55 7.81
CA VAL A 72 0.45 -4.40 9.18
C VAL A 72 -0.28 -3.35 10.01
N LEU A 73 -1.21 -2.59 9.43
CA LEU A 73 -1.97 -1.54 10.11
C LEU A 73 -3.44 -1.94 10.32
N TYR A 74 -4.20 -2.08 9.24
CA TYR A 74 -5.65 -2.25 9.28
C TYR A 74 -6.15 -3.46 8.49
N GLY A 75 -5.27 -4.34 8.07
CA GLY A 75 -5.66 -5.55 7.34
C GLY A 75 -5.76 -5.38 5.83
N TYR A 76 -5.25 -4.29 5.27
CA TYR A 76 -5.24 -4.07 3.83
C TYR A 76 -3.90 -4.47 3.20
N PRO A 77 -3.89 -4.97 1.96
CA PRO A 77 -2.66 -5.44 1.35
C PRO A 77 -1.63 -4.34 1.10
N ILE A 78 -0.36 -4.74 1.10
CA ILE A 78 0.78 -3.91 0.69
C ILE A 78 1.24 -4.44 -0.67
N PRO A 79 0.79 -3.86 -1.80
CA PRO A 79 1.06 -4.43 -3.12
C PRO A 79 2.39 -4.00 -3.74
N ASP A 80 2.91 -2.84 -3.39
CA ASP A 80 4.05 -2.21 -4.09
C ASP A 80 5.29 -2.21 -3.20
N ILE A 81 6.01 -3.33 -3.23
CA ILE A 81 7.18 -3.55 -2.38
C ILE A 81 8.16 -4.50 -3.07
N GLU A 82 9.45 -4.22 -2.92
CA GLU A 82 10.51 -5.16 -3.28
C GLU A 82 11.15 -5.72 -2.02
N VAL A 83 11.31 -7.04 -1.99
CA VAL A 83 11.93 -7.76 -0.89
C VAL A 83 13.15 -8.50 -1.40
N GLU A 84 14.28 -8.29 -0.72
CA GLU A 84 15.50 -9.03 -0.99
C GLU A 84 15.77 -10.00 0.17
N LEU A 85 15.89 -11.27 -0.12
CA LEU A 85 16.37 -12.28 0.83
C LEU A 85 17.87 -12.35 0.74
N VAL A 86 18.58 -11.85 1.75
CA VAL A 86 20.03 -11.62 1.68
C VAL A 86 20.86 -12.61 2.48
N PHE A 87 20.30 -13.16 3.55
CA PHE A 87 21.00 -14.09 4.40
C PHE A 87 20.01 -14.94 5.19
N GLY A 88 20.54 -15.94 5.86
CA GLY A 88 19.82 -16.80 6.78
C GLY A 88 20.67 -17.93 7.24
N SER A 89 20.08 -18.88 7.91
CA SER A 89 20.73 -20.12 8.31
C SER A 89 19.68 -21.22 8.46
N TYR A 90 20.12 -22.46 8.48
CA TYR A 90 19.25 -23.59 8.66
C TYR A 90 19.85 -24.57 9.67
N HIS A 91 19.01 -25.47 10.15
CA HIS A 91 19.39 -26.56 11.04
C HIS A 91 19.01 -27.89 10.38
N ASP A 92 19.94 -28.80 10.27
CA ASP A 92 19.76 -30.06 9.52
C ASP A 92 18.54 -30.87 9.95
N VAL A 93 18.20 -30.86 11.25
CA VAL A 93 17.10 -31.64 11.80
C VAL A 93 15.79 -30.84 11.89
N ASP A 94 15.87 -29.59 12.34
CA ASP A 94 14.71 -28.81 12.74
C ASP A 94 14.18 -27.85 11.65
N SER A 95 14.92 -27.66 10.57
CA SER A 95 14.46 -26.81 9.47
C SER A 95 13.42 -27.52 8.61
N SER A 96 12.45 -26.77 8.14
CA SER A 96 11.34 -27.24 7.31
C SER A 96 10.79 -26.10 6.47
N GLU A 97 9.98 -26.42 5.47
CA GLU A 97 9.25 -25.41 4.68
C GLU A 97 8.36 -24.57 5.58
N ILE A 98 7.66 -25.18 6.53
CA ILE A 98 6.76 -24.47 7.45
C ILE A 98 7.55 -23.48 8.31
N ALA A 99 8.70 -23.87 8.85
CA ALA A 99 9.52 -23.00 9.68
C ALA A 99 10.02 -21.77 8.89
N PHE A 100 10.46 -21.96 7.65
CA PHE A 100 10.89 -20.86 6.78
C PHE A 100 9.73 -19.98 6.32
N LYS A 101 8.56 -20.55 6.09
CA LYS A 101 7.36 -19.78 5.78
C LYS A 101 6.98 -18.84 6.94
N VAL A 102 7.01 -19.35 8.16
CA VAL A 102 6.74 -18.54 9.36
C VAL A 102 7.82 -17.47 9.56
N ALA A 103 9.09 -17.83 9.40
CA ALA A 103 10.20 -16.87 9.49
C ALA A 103 10.06 -15.74 8.47
N GLY A 104 9.73 -16.05 7.22
CA GLY A 104 9.48 -15.07 6.18
C GLY A 104 8.30 -14.15 6.50
N SER A 105 7.21 -14.72 6.95
CA SER A 105 6.01 -13.98 7.36
C SER A 105 6.31 -12.99 8.49
N ARG A 106 7.02 -13.43 9.52
CA ARG A 106 7.40 -12.57 10.65
C ARG A 106 8.39 -11.49 10.25
N ALA A 107 9.36 -11.83 9.40
CA ALA A 107 10.36 -10.89 8.92
C ALA A 107 9.71 -9.73 8.15
N ILE A 108 8.80 -10.01 7.24
CA ILE A 108 8.16 -8.96 6.45
C ILE A 108 7.25 -8.08 7.30
N ILE A 109 6.55 -8.65 8.27
CA ILE A 109 5.72 -7.88 9.22
C ILE A 109 6.60 -6.90 10.01
N ASN A 110 7.72 -7.37 10.57
CA ASN A 110 8.66 -6.53 11.29
C ASN A 110 9.26 -5.44 10.41
N ALA A 111 9.65 -5.79 9.19
CA ALA A 111 10.21 -4.84 8.23
C ALA A 111 9.22 -3.74 7.88
N CYS A 112 7.98 -4.10 7.56
CA CYS A 112 6.95 -3.14 7.20
C CYS A 112 6.59 -2.22 8.36
N LYS A 113 6.55 -2.72 9.59
CA LYS A 113 6.31 -1.90 10.78
C LYS A 113 7.40 -0.84 10.98
N GLN A 114 8.64 -1.14 10.62
CA GLN A 114 9.77 -0.22 10.73
C GLN A 114 9.89 0.74 9.54
N ALA A 115 9.15 0.50 8.47
CA ALA A 115 9.24 1.23 7.21
C ALA A 115 8.23 2.37 7.06
N ASN A 116 7.74 2.92 8.17
CA ASN A 116 6.70 3.96 8.20
C ASN A 116 5.47 3.56 7.37
N PRO A 117 4.72 2.55 7.81
CA PRO A 117 3.55 2.11 7.07
C PRO A 117 2.44 3.16 7.12
N VAL A 118 1.72 3.32 6.03
CA VAL A 118 0.61 4.26 5.89
C VAL A 118 -0.58 3.58 5.21
N LEU A 119 -1.77 4.06 5.51
CA LEU A 119 -2.98 3.67 4.81
C LEU A 119 -3.18 4.62 3.62
N MET A 120 -3.26 4.05 2.42
CA MET A 120 -3.51 4.79 1.19
C MET A 120 -4.99 4.77 0.86
N GLU A 121 -5.53 5.92 0.51
CA GLU A 121 -6.92 6.05 0.09
C GLU A 121 -7.01 6.41 -1.40
N PRO A 122 -8.10 6.00 -2.09
CA PRO A 122 -8.32 6.39 -3.48
C PRO A 122 -8.57 7.89 -3.59
N ILE A 123 -7.91 8.53 -4.55
CA ILE A 123 -8.12 9.93 -4.88
C ILE A 123 -8.81 10.01 -6.24
N MET A 124 -9.81 10.89 -6.34
CA MET A 124 -10.56 11.12 -7.57
C MET A 124 -10.14 12.44 -8.21
N LYS A 125 -10.02 12.42 -9.55
CA LYS A 125 -9.98 13.65 -10.35
C LYS A 125 -11.42 14.08 -10.56
N VAL A 126 -11.72 15.32 -10.18
CA VAL A 126 -13.05 15.92 -10.31
C VAL A 126 -12.97 17.12 -11.24
N GLU A 127 -13.82 17.14 -12.24
CA GLU A 127 -14.00 18.29 -13.13
C GLU A 127 -15.42 18.82 -12.95
N ALA A 128 -15.54 20.04 -12.47
CA ALA A 128 -16.81 20.70 -12.27
C ALA A 128 -16.95 21.89 -13.21
N THR A 129 -18.13 22.04 -13.83
CA THR A 129 -18.48 23.16 -14.66
C THR A 129 -19.62 23.90 -14.02
N THR A 130 -19.46 25.20 -13.78
CA THR A 130 -20.43 26.03 -13.08
C THR A 130 -20.49 27.44 -13.64
N PRO A 131 -21.67 28.11 -13.60
CA PRO A 131 -21.73 29.55 -13.83
C PRO A 131 -20.87 30.31 -12.82
N ASP A 132 -20.34 31.46 -13.24
CA ASP A 132 -19.46 32.31 -12.42
C ASP A 132 -19.97 32.59 -11.02
N ASN A 133 -21.25 32.85 -10.90
CA ASN A 133 -21.87 33.25 -9.62
C ASN A 133 -21.90 32.13 -8.58
N TYR A 134 -21.70 30.88 -8.96
CA TYR A 134 -21.63 29.73 -8.05
C TYR A 134 -20.21 29.20 -7.84
N MET A 135 -19.23 29.76 -8.52
CA MET A 135 -17.84 29.26 -8.46
C MET A 135 -17.28 29.22 -7.04
N GLY A 136 -17.51 30.28 -6.27
CA GLY A 136 -17.05 30.35 -4.88
C GLY A 136 -17.65 29.24 -4.00
N ASP A 137 -18.94 28.97 -4.17
CA ASP A 137 -19.62 27.91 -3.43
C ASP A 137 -19.13 26.52 -3.82
N VAL A 138 -18.90 26.30 -5.11
CA VAL A 138 -18.35 25.02 -5.63
C VAL A 138 -16.95 24.79 -5.08
N ILE A 139 -16.07 25.78 -5.12
CA ILE A 139 -14.71 25.68 -4.60
C ILE A 139 -14.73 25.45 -3.08
N GLY A 140 -15.58 26.17 -2.37
CA GLY A 140 -15.75 26.01 -0.91
C GLY A 140 -16.19 24.59 -0.55
N ASP A 141 -17.13 24.03 -1.29
CA ASP A 141 -17.58 22.65 -1.08
C ASP A 141 -16.45 21.64 -1.36
N ILE A 142 -15.71 21.78 -2.45
CA ILE A 142 -14.54 20.94 -2.76
C ILE A 142 -13.52 21.01 -1.62
N ASN A 143 -13.22 22.19 -1.12
CA ASN A 143 -12.29 22.36 0.00
C ASN A 143 -12.80 21.69 1.28
N SER A 144 -14.10 21.74 1.55
CA SER A 144 -14.71 21.07 2.70
C SER A 144 -14.61 19.54 2.62
N ARG A 145 -14.43 19.00 1.42
CA ARG A 145 -14.26 17.55 1.15
C ARG A 145 -12.80 17.12 1.14
N ARG A 146 -11.90 17.82 1.75
CA ARG A 146 -10.45 17.62 1.71
C ARG A 146 -9.90 17.65 0.29
N GLY A 147 -10.60 18.33 -0.60
CA GLY A 147 -10.20 18.49 -1.98
C GLY A 147 -9.14 19.57 -2.16
N LYS A 148 -8.40 19.45 -3.25
CA LYS A 148 -7.42 20.44 -3.68
C LYS A 148 -7.74 20.85 -5.10
N VAL A 149 -7.98 22.14 -5.31
CA VAL A 149 -8.19 22.69 -6.64
C VAL A 149 -6.84 22.84 -7.35
N ASP A 150 -6.72 22.24 -8.51
CA ASP A 150 -5.49 22.30 -9.32
C ASP A 150 -5.53 23.48 -10.32
N THR A 151 -6.61 23.59 -11.09
CA THR A 151 -6.77 24.63 -12.10
C THR A 151 -8.20 25.13 -12.17
N ILE A 152 -8.34 26.38 -12.55
CA ILE A 152 -9.62 27.03 -12.85
C ILE A 152 -9.47 27.67 -14.23
N GLY A 153 -10.39 27.35 -15.13
CA GLY A 153 -10.40 27.91 -16.47
C GLY A 153 -11.79 28.42 -16.85
N GLN A 154 -11.85 29.37 -17.77
CA GLN A 154 -13.11 29.83 -18.29
C GLN A 154 -13.48 29.04 -19.54
N GLN A 155 -14.74 28.63 -19.64
CA GLN A 155 -15.28 27.88 -20.74
C GLN A 155 -16.61 28.53 -21.17
N GLY A 156 -16.52 29.44 -22.12
CA GLY A 156 -17.68 30.27 -22.49
C GLY A 156 -18.09 31.19 -21.34
N SER A 157 -19.35 31.11 -20.91
CA SER A 157 -19.89 31.83 -19.75
C SER A 157 -19.74 31.08 -18.45
N ASN A 158 -19.15 29.88 -18.48
CA ASN A 158 -18.98 29.02 -17.33
C ASN A 158 -17.52 28.96 -16.88
N GLN A 159 -17.32 28.60 -15.61
CA GLN A 159 -16.01 28.27 -15.06
C GLN A 159 -15.85 26.74 -15.06
N HIS A 160 -14.65 26.29 -15.39
CA HIS A 160 -14.25 24.90 -15.38
C HIS A 160 -13.20 24.69 -14.28
N ILE A 161 -13.53 23.87 -13.29
CA ILE A 161 -12.71 23.64 -12.10
C ILE A 161 -12.18 22.20 -12.15
N LYS A 162 -10.86 22.07 -12.09
CA LYS A 162 -10.22 20.74 -11.96
C LYS A 162 -9.65 20.62 -10.56
N ALA A 163 -10.00 19.54 -9.88
CA ALA A 163 -9.59 19.29 -8.52
C ALA A 163 -9.31 17.80 -8.28
N VAL A 164 -8.63 17.49 -7.19
CA VAL A 164 -8.48 16.13 -6.67
C VAL A 164 -9.15 16.06 -5.31
N VAL A 165 -9.94 15.00 -5.12
CA VAL A 165 -10.73 14.82 -3.89
C VAL A 165 -10.71 13.35 -3.49
N PRO A 166 -10.51 13.02 -2.19
CA PRO A 166 -10.60 11.63 -1.74
C PRO A 166 -11.98 11.03 -2.06
N LEU A 167 -11.99 9.79 -2.56
CA LEU A 167 -13.24 9.11 -2.91
C LEU A 167 -14.22 9.07 -1.74
N SER A 168 -13.73 8.84 -0.52
CA SER A 168 -14.57 8.79 0.69
C SER A 168 -15.35 10.08 0.95
N GLU A 169 -14.86 11.20 0.42
CA GLU A 169 -15.51 12.52 0.59
C GLU A 169 -16.48 12.86 -0.56
N MET A 170 -16.58 11.98 -1.56
CA MET A 170 -17.42 12.25 -2.75
C MET A 170 -18.85 11.75 -2.60
N PHE A 171 -19.18 11.04 -1.53
CA PHE A 171 -20.55 10.57 -1.31
C PHE A 171 -21.51 11.77 -1.16
N GLY A 172 -22.60 11.72 -1.90
CA GLY A 172 -23.60 12.79 -1.90
C GLY A 172 -23.20 14.04 -2.69
N TYR A 173 -22.06 14.05 -3.38
CA TYR A 173 -21.58 15.23 -4.10
C TYR A 173 -22.56 15.71 -5.18
N ALA A 174 -23.14 14.80 -5.95
CA ALA A 174 -24.09 15.16 -7.00
C ALA A 174 -25.30 15.96 -6.44
N THR A 175 -25.82 15.53 -5.29
CA THR A 175 -26.93 16.21 -4.61
C THR A 175 -26.51 17.57 -4.07
N ASP A 176 -25.37 17.64 -3.42
CA ASP A 176 -24.86 18.88 -2.84
C ASP A 176 -24.53 19.91 -3.92
N LEU A 177 -23.88 19.49 -5.00
CA LEU A 177 -23.57 20.34 -6.14
C LEU A 177 -24.85 20.91 -6.78
N ARG A 178 -25.85 20.09 -6.94
CA ARG A 178 -27.15 20.51 -7.48
C ARG A 178 -27.83 21.55 -6.57
N SER A 179 -27.79 21.34 -5.25
CA SER A 179 -28.37 22.26 -4.28
C SER A 179 -27.68 23.61 -4.28
N LEU A 180 -26.34 23.64 -4.19
CA LEU A 180 -25.59 24.90 -4.10
C LEU A 180 -25.54 25.68 -5.41
N SER A 181 -25.77 25.04 -6.54
CA SER A 181 -25.77 25.70 -7.86
C SER A 181 -27.14 25.85 -8.49
N GLN A 182 -28.19 25.53 -7.75
CA GLN A 182 -29.59 25.54 -8.25
C GLN A 182 -29.75 24.70 -9.54
N GLY A 183 -29.04 23.58 -9.60
CA GLY A 183 -29.09 22.67 -10.73
C GLY A 183 -28.28 23.09 -11.95
N ARG A 184 -27.51 24.18 -11.86
CA ARG A 184 -26.77 24.74 -13.00
C ARG A 184 -25.37 24.22 -13.18
N ALA A 185 -24.76 23.64 -12.14
CA ALA A 185 -23.44 23.02 -12.21
C ALA A 185 -23.55 21.55 -12.50
N ASN A 186 -22.55 21.03 -13.16
CA ASN A 186 -22.37 19.59 -13.38
C ASN A 186 -20.92 19.19 -13.14
N PHE A 187 -20.67 17.89 -13.03
CA PHE A 187 -19.33 17.38 -12.78
C PHE A 187 -19.09 16.06 -13.49
N TYR A 188 -17.82 15.78 -13.67
CA TYR A 188 -17.28 14.50 -14.11
C TYR A 188 -16.22 14.06 -13.12
N MET A 189 -16.12 12.76 -12.86
CA MET A 189 -15.21 12.20 -11.88
C MET A 189 -14.56 10.93 -12.41
N ASP A 190 -13.25 10.80 -12.22
CA ASP A 190 -12.48 9.62 -12.61
C ASP A 190 -11.38 9.34 -11.57
N PHE A 191 -10.82 8.14 -11.59
CA PHE A 191 -9.71 7.80 -10.71
C PHE A 191 -8.45 8.57 -11.11
N SER A 192 -7.72 9.02 -10.09
CA SER A 192 -6.45 9.71 -10.26
C SER A 192 -5.31 8.75 -10.61
#